data_426deff8104b35670fa28de8931af39b
#
_entry.id   426deff8104b35670fa28de8931af39b
#
_cell.length_a   1.000
_cell.length_b   1.000
_cell.length_c   1.000
_cell.angle_alpha   90.00
_cell.angle_beta   90.00
_cell.angle_gamma   90.00
#
_symmetry.space_group_name_H-M   'P 1'
#
loop_
_entity.id
_entity.type
_entity.pdbx_description
1 polymer ?
#
loop_
_entity_poly.entity_id
_entity_poly.type
_entity_poly.pdbx_seq_one_letter_code
_entity_poly.pdbx_strand_id
1 'polypeptide(L)'
;MRRIAQILVWCAAMPPRAPEQPETTLDRIMDERRAKAQALRDGAKSDPYRNDIGPAISLAEVRARYQATRPAPAEPAATPGDKAAAGDKAARADKGEGITPIDGAIHRVAGRAMGKRGFGKTVFVPLRDTTGDLQIYLNVDHLDADDFAKVLPQLDAGDIIVAEGPAFWTRRGELSILAKRLWITTKSLRPLPDKWHGMTDVELRYRQRYVDLAVSPEVRDVFRKRSQIITGIRRFLDARRFLEVETPMMHPIIGGAAARPFRTHHNTLDLDLYLRIAPELYLKRLVVGGFERVYEINRNFRNEGLSRQHNPEFTMLELYQAYAVHTDLMALTEELFVELAREVTGGTRVPWDGVDIELAPPWRRLSIRDAVRELGGIAEAGRIFEDPVFAAEAAVAAGVPAADVLHVLLEPLSGTAQAGAAQAGADGESLKAQFKDPAQRPGVARGLVEQYPGDDARRFAAGHLGYLVFEATAEAKLVQPTFLTEFPVAVSPLARRSERDPAFCDRFELFIHSREIANGFSELNDPDDQRSRFQAQIRAKAAGAAETMDYDEDYCRALEVGMPPAAGEGVGIDRLVMLLTGQPSIRDVILFPLMRPE
;
A
#
# COMPACT_ATOMS: atom_id res chain seq x y z
N MET A 1 21.96 6.36 38.55
CA MET A 1 20.77 6.23 39.41
C MET A 1 19.78 7.40 39.34
N ARG A 2 20.13 8.64 38.94
CA ARG A 2 19.16 9.76 38.84
C ARG A 2 18.23 9.71 37.60
N ARG A 3 18.52 8.96 36.53
CA ARG A 3 17.66 8.84 35.33
C ARG A 3 16.55 7.77 35.42
N ILE A 4 16.68 6.81 36.34
CA ILE A 4 15.64 5.78 36.55
C ILE A 4 14.48 6.31 37.38
N ALA A 5 14.74 7.29 38.24
CA ALA A 5 13.73 7.94 39.09
C ALA A 5 12.76 8.84 38.29
N GLN A 6 13.15 9.36 37.12
CA GLN A 6 12.25 10.18 36.29
C GLN A 6 11.25 9.37 35.46
N ILE A 7 11.56 8.11 35.16
CA ILE A 7 10.62 7.21 34.42
C ILE A 7 9.51 6.69 35.35
N LEU A 8 9.79 6.52 36.64
CA LEU A 8 8.80 6.08 37.63
C LEU A 8 7.81 7.18 38.04
N VAL A 9 8.16 8.45 37.90
CA VAL A 9 7.26 9.58 38.21
C VAL A 9 6.21 9.81 37.12
N TRP A 10 6.46 9.34 35.88
CA TRP A 10 5.48 9.47 34.79
C TRP A 10 4.33 8.43 34.87
N CYS A 11 4.52 7.35 35.61
CA CYS A 11 3.44 6.35 35.85
C CYS A 11 2.51 6.70 37.03
N ALA A 12 2.81 7.73 37.81
CA ALA A 12 2.07 8.03 39.06
C ALA A 12 1.10 9.22 38.97
N ALA A 13 0.96 9.89 37.82
CA ALA A 13 0.03 11.00 37.66
C ALA A 13 -1.00 10.68 36.55
N MET A 14 -1.85 9.67 36.76
CA MET A 14 -3.14 9.64 36.08
C MET A 14 -4.02 10.76 36.64
N PRO A 15 -4.61 11.62 35.79
CA PRO A 15 -5.59 12.58 36.26
C PRO A 15 -6.78 11.86 36.92
N PRO A 16 -7.47 12.44 37.86
CA PRO A 16 -8.63 11.84 38.50
C PRO A 16 -9.67 11.47 37.43
N ARG A 17 -10.22 10.25 37.54
CA ARG A 17 -11.28 9.75 36.65
C ARG A 17 -12.36 10.82 36.48
N ALA A 18 -12.68 11.14 35.22
CA ALA A 18 -13.87 11.91 34.88
C ALA A 18 -15.13 11.23 35.48
N PRO A 19 -16.20 11.97 35.76
CA PRO A 19 -17.42 11.40 36.35
C PRO A 19 -17.93 10.23 35.52
N GLU A 20 -18.35 9.17 36.21
CA GLU A 20 -18.79 7.90 35.62
C GLU A 20 -19.83 8.13 34.52
N GLN A 21 -19.43 7.86 33.27
CA GLN A 21 -20.41 7.74 32.20
C GLN A 21 -21.28 6.50 32.46
N PRO A 22 -22.56 6.51 32.06
CA PRO A 22 -23.41 5.34 32.26
C PRO A 22 -22.79 4.11 31.62
N GLU A 23 -22.77 3.00 32.37
CA GLU A 23 -22.21 1.71 31.98
C GLU A 23 -22.74 1.27 30.61
N THR A 24 -21.86 1.10 29.62
CA THR A 24 -22.25 0.68 28.28
C THR A 24 -22.49 -0.83 28.24
N THR A 25 -23.23 -1.31 27.24
CA THR A 25 -23.38 -2.76 26.99
C THR A 25 -22.02 -3.43 26.83
N LEU A 26 -21.04 -2.75 26.25
CA LEU A 26 -19.68 -3.24 26.09
C LEU A 26 -18.98 -3.41 27.45
N ASP A 27 -19.10 -2.45 28.36
CA ASP A 27 -18.48 -2.51 29.68
C ASP A 27 -19.00 -3.71 30.46
N ARG A 28 -20.32 -3.93 30.44
CA ARG A 28 -20.95 -5.11 31.07
C ARG A 28 -20.41 -6.43 30.51
N ILE A 29 -20.30 -6.56 29.17
CA ILE A 29 -19.74 -7.76 28.54
C ILE A 29 -18.29 -7.96 28.96
N MET A 30 -17.51 -6.89 29.02
CA MET A 30 -16.10 -6.96 29.43
C MET A 30 -15.97 -7.40 30.89
N ASP A 31 -16.84 -6.92 31.78
CA ASP A 31 -16.82 -7.30 33.18
C ASP A 31 -17.28 -8.74 33.42
N GLU A 32 -18.30 -9.20 32.69
CA GLU A 32 -18.68 -10.62 32.67
C GLU A 32 -17.49 -11.52 32.23
N ARG A 33 -16.74 -11.10 31.22
CA ARG A 33 -15.57 -11.85 30.73
C ARG A 33 -14.38 -11.78 31.67
N ARG A 34 -14.19 -10.67 32.41
CA ARG A 34 -13.20 -10.57 33.50
C ARG A 34 -13.55 -11.53 34.64
N ALA A 35 -14.84 -11.60 35.02
CA ALA A 35 -15.31 -12.55 36.01
C ALA A 35 -15.04 -14.01 35.59
N LYS A 36 -15.26 -14.36 34.33
CA LYS A 36 -14.90 -15.67 33.75
C LYS A 36 -13.39 -15.94 33.79
N ALA A 37 -12.57 -14.92 33.51
CA ALA A 37 -11.12 -15.06 33.63
C ALA A 37 -10.69 -15.32 35.09
N GLN A 38 -11.34 -14.67 36.05
CA GLN A 38 -11.08 -14.92 37.46
C GLN A 38 -11.55 -16.32 37.89
N ALA A 39 -12.71 -16.77 37.42
CA ALA A 39 -13.20 -18.12 37.67
C ALA A 39 -12.26 -19.23 37.16
N LEU A 40 -11.55 -18.98 36.04
CA LEU A 40 -10.51 -19.89 35.56
C LEU A 40 -9.33 -19.99 36.53
N ARG A 41 -8.88 -18.88 37.10
CA ARG A 41 -7.78 -18.87 38.09
C ARG A 41 -8.17 -19.59 39.38
N ASP A 42 -9.37 -19.32 39.88
CA ASP A 42 -9.81 -19.83 41.17
C ASP A 42 -10.28 -21.30 41.10
N GLY A 43 -11.08 -21.62 40.07
CA GLY A 43 -11.75 -22.92 39.96
C GLY A 43 -10.94 -23.96 39.18
N ALA A 44 -10.43 -23.63 38.01
CA ALA A 44 -9.68 -24.52 37.14
C ALA A 44 -8.18 -24.54 37.44
N LYS A 45 -7.69 -23.68 38.34
CA LYS A 45 -6.28 -23.45 38.61
C LYS A 45 -5.47 -23.26 37.32
N SER A 46 -6.09 -22.58 36.36
CA SER A 46 -5.52 -22.32 35.04
C SER A 46 -5.49 -20.82 34.81
N ASP A 47 -4.30 -20.29 34.54
CA ASP A 47 -4.20 -18.87 34.15
C ASP A 47 -4.79 -18.69 32.75
N PRO A 48 -5.79 -17.78 32.56
CA PRO A 48 -6.38 -17.49 31.26
C PRO A 48 -5.45 -16.70 30.32
N TYR A 49 -4.21 -16.43 30.72
CA TYR A 49 -3.15 -15.78 29.92
C TYR A 49 -1.83 -16.56 29.98
N ARG A 50 -1.94 -17.88 30.09
CA ARG A 50 -0.78 -18.78 30.17
C ARG A 50 -0.01 -18.88 28.85
N ASN A 51 1.30 -19.14 28.94
CA ASN A 51 2.21 -19.28 27.80
C ASN A 51 2.93 -20.65 27.72
N ASP A 52 2.64 -21.54 28.63
CA ASP A 52 3.29 -22.85 28.80
C ASP A 52 2.55 -24.01 28.11
N ILE A 53 1.96 -23.74 26.94
CA ILE A 53 1.09 -24.69 26.22
C ILE A 53 1.84 -25.75 25.40
N GLY A 54 3.14 -25.59 25.21
CA GLY A 54 3.94 -26.43 24.32
C GLY A 54 3.60 -26.28 22.83
N PRO A 55 4.26 -27.03 21.94
CA PRO A 55 4.06 -26.93 20.51
C PRO A 55 2.67 -27.41 20.09
N ALA A 56 2.04 -26.70 19.16
CA ALA A 56 0.81 -27.10 18.50
C ALA A 56 1.07 -27.24 16.99
N ILE A 57 0.38 -28.16 16.33
CA ILE A 57 0.43 -28.30 14.88
C ILE A 57 -0.61 -27.36 14.23
N SER A 58 -0.37 -26.94 12.99
CA SER A 58 -1.31 -26.08 12.27
C SER A 58 -2.58 -26.84 11.88
N LEU A 59 -3.67 -26.08 11.72
CA LEU A 59 -4.95 -26.68 11.28
C LEU A 59 -4.85 -27.21 9.86
N ALA A 60 -4.01 -26.63 9.00
CA ALA A 60 -3.74 -27.12 7.64
C ALA A 60 -3.02 -28.47 7.66
N GLU A 61 -2.06 -28.69 8.58
CA GLU A 61 -1.36 -29.98 8.72
C GLU A 61 -2.33 -31.08 9.12
N VAL A 62 -3.25 -30.81 10.05
CA VAL A 62 -4.33 -31.76 10.40
C VAL A 62 -5.19 -32.08 9.19
N ARG A 63 -5.61 -31.08 8.43
CA ARG A 63 -6.43 -31.29 7.23
C ARG A 63 -5.70 -32.09 6.17
N ALA A 64 -4.45 -31.72 5.86
CA ALA A 64 -3.63 -32.42 4.87
C ALA A 64 -3.46 -33.90 5.22
N ARG A 65 -3.22 -34.20 6.51
CA ARG A 65 -3.06 -35.57 6.99
C ARG A 65 -4.28 -36.44 6.74
N TYR A 66 -5.47 -35.90 6.88
CA TYR A 66 -6.71 -36.67 6.80
C TYR A 66 -7.56 -36.43 5.55
N GLN A 67 -7.12 -35.57 4.63
CA GLN A 67 -7.87 -35.28 3.41
C GLN A 67 -8.26 -36.54 2.61
N ALA A 68 -7.34 -37.50 2.49
CA ALA A 68 -7.56 -38.72 1.73
C ALA A 68 -8.55 -39.71 2.43
N THR A 69 -8.80 -39.52 3.72
CA THR A 69 -9.73 -40.38 4.50
C THR A 69 -11.15 -39.83 4.56
N ARG A 70 -11.44 -38.75 3.79
CA ARG A 70 -12.77 -38.15 3.81
C ARG A 70 -13.82 -39.13 3.33
N PRO A 71 -14.89 -39.41 4.14
CA PRO A 71 -15.97 -40.29 3.71
C PRO A 71 -16.71 -39.69 2.53
N ALA A 72 -17.20 -40.55 1.63
CA ALA A 72 -18.07 -40.11 0.55
C ALA A 72 -19.32 -39.37 1.10
N PRO A 73 -19.82 -38.33 0.45
CA PRO A 73 -21.03 -37.67 0.90
C PRO A 73 -22.17 -38.69 0.99
N ALA A 74 -22.84 -38.76 2.15
CA ALA A 74 -24.05 -39.57 2.27
C ALA A 74 -25.10 -39.04 1.27
N GLU A 75 -25.63 -39.92 0.43
CA GLU A 75 -26.70 -39.53 -0.49
C GLU A 75 -27.87 -38.90 0.29
N PRO A 76 -28.45 -37.80 -0.19
CA PRO A 76 -29.62 -37.24 0.46
C PRO A 76 -30.76 -38.25 0.39
N ALA A 77 -31.25 -38.70 1.53
CA ALA A 77 -32.42 -39.57 1.60
C ALA A 77 -33.59 -38.86 0.87
N ALA A 78 -33.96 -39.42 -0.26
CA ALA A 78 -35.09 -38.95 -1.05
C ALA A 78 -36.39 -39.27 -0.33
N THR A 79 -37.03 -38.26 0.26
CA THR A 79 -38.46 -38.27 0.55
C THR A 79 -39.04 -36.86 0.40
N PRO A 80 -40.08 -36.68 -0.41
CA PRO A 80 -40.75 -35.41 -0.57
C PRO A 80 -41.79 -35.22 0.55
N GLY A 81 -41.68 -34.15 1.30
CA GLY A 81 -42.73 -33.71 2.23
C GLY A 81 -42.23 -33.57 3.67
N ASP A 82 -41.76 -32.39 4.05
CA ASP A 82 -41.78 -31.77 5.37
C ASP A 82 -40.66 -30.76 5.52
N LYS A 83 -40.84 -29.59 4.91
CA LYS A 83 -39.84 -28.49 5.00
C LYS A 83 -39.84 -27.71 6.33
N ALA A 84 -40.75 -28.03 7.25
CA ALA A 84 -40.86 -27.26 8.52
C ALA A 84 -40.34 -27.98 9.78
N ALA A 85 -40.03 -29.27 9.70
CA ALA A 85 -39.56 -30.05 10.88
C ALA A 85 -38.08 -30.50 10.80
N ALA A 86 -37.37 -30.19 9.71
CA ALA A 86 -36.01 -30.69 9.49
C ALA A 86 -34.94 -29.93 10.29
N GLY A 87 -35.16 -28.69 10.71
CA GLY A 87 -34.21 -27.91 11.51
C GLY A 87 -33.99 -28.45 12.92
N ASP A 88 -35.03 -28.97 13.55
CA ASP A 88 -35.00 -29.39 14.96
C ASP A 88 -34.63 -30.88 15.14
N LYS A 89 -34.88 -31.74 14.14
CA LYS A 89 -34.50 -33.17 14.18
C LYS A 89 -33.03 -33.38 13.85
N ALA A 90 -32.40 -32.55 13.07
CA ALA A 90 -30.97 -32.66 12.76
C ALA A 90 -30.07 -32.34 13.98
N ALA A 91 -30.52 -31.46 14.88
CA ALA A 91 -29.83 -31.15 16.14
C ALA A 91 -29.97 -32.26 17.21
N ARG A 92 -30.94 -33.15 17.07
CA ARG A 92 -31.18 -34.25 18.03
C ARG A 92 -30.44 -35.54 17.70
N ALA A 93 -29.83 -35.68 16.51
CA ALA A 93 -29.27 -36.95 16.05
C ALA A 93 -27.78 -37.16 16.32
N ASP A 94 -27.07 -36.18 16.86
CA ASP A 94 -25.65 -36.32 17.21
C ASP A 94 -25.47 -36.55 18.74
N LYS A 95 -26.20 -37.51 19.25
CA LYS A 95 -25.95 -38.00 20.60
C LYS A 95 -24.72 -38.90 20.55
N GLY A 96 -23.60 -38.44 21.11
CA GLY A 96 -22.27 -39.00 21.31
C GLY A 96 -21.98 -40.49 21.22
N GLU A 97 -22.95 -41.33 20.86
CA GLU A 97 -22.80 -42.76 20.66
C GLU A 97 -22.25 -43.03 19.25
N GLY A 98 -21.00 -43.54 19.16
CA GLY A 98 -20.42 -44.05 17.94
C GLY A 98 -19.43 -43.12 17.21
N ILE A 99 -18.81 -42.12 17.87
CA ILE A 99 -17.71 -41.34 17.29
C ILE A 99 -16.45 -42.21 17.26
N THR A 100 -16.00 -42.55 16.07
CA THR A 100 -14.76 -43.33 15.88
C THR A 100 -13.65 -42.43 15.41
N PRO A 101 -12.55 -42.26 16.15
CA PRO A 101 -11.36 -41.57 15.64
C PRO A 101 -10.84 -42.23 14.36
N ILE A 102 -10.25 -41.42 13.46
CA ILE A 102 -9.67 -41.91 12.19
C ILE A 102 -8.46 -42.79 12.49
N ASP A 103 -7.64 -42.37 13.44
CA ASP A 103 -6.52 -43.11 13.99
C ASP A 103 -6.36 -42.81 15.49
N GLY A 104 -5.38 -43.44 16.16
CA GLY A 104 -5.08 -43.18 17.56
C GLY A 104 -4.22 -41.94 17.84
N ALA A 105 -3.85 -41.17 16.81
CA ALA A 105 -2.95 -40.04 16.97
C ALA A 105 -3.64 -38.87 17.70
N ILE A 106 -2.99 -38.39 18.74
CA ILE A 106 -3.43 -37.19 19.47
C ILE A 106 -2.80 -35.95 18.84
N HIS A 107 -3.64 -34.99 18.47
CA HIS A 107 -3.23 -33.74 17.93
C HIS A 107 -3.46 -32.61 18.94
N ARG A 108 -2.43 -31.78 19.15
CA ARG A 108 -2.55 -30.54 19.90
C ARG A 108 -2.70 -29.41 18.86
N VAL A 109 -3.83 -28.74 18.89
CA VAL A 109 -4.15 -27.63 18.00
C VAL A 109 -4.45 -26.37 18.81
N ALA A 110 -4.07 -25.22 18.28
CA ALA A 110 -4.27 -23.92 18.92
C ALA A 110 -4.86 -22.91 17.93
N GLY A 111 -5.66 -21.97 18.44
CA GLY A 111 -6.22 -20.92 17.61
C GLY A 111 -7.29 -20.11 18.34
N ARG A 112 -7.96 -19.25 17.58
CA ARG A 112 -9.06 -18.43 18.07
C ARG A 112 -10.39 -19.17 17.94
N ALA A 113 -11.15 -19.23 19.04
CA ALA A 113 -12.51 -19.74 19.05
C ALA A 113 -13.43 -18.74 18.33
N MET A 114 -13.95 -19.11 17.16
CA MET A 114 -14.79 -18.23 16.34
C MET A 114 -16.27 -18.27 16.74
N GLY A 115 -16.61 -19.03 17.75
CA GLY A 115 -17.95 -19.16 18.30
C GLY A 115 -18.09 -20.46 19.09
N LYS A 116 -19.28 -20.62 19.69
CA LYS A 116 -19.66 -21.81 20.44
C LYS A 116 -21.10 -22.17 20.05
N ARG A 117 -21.31 -23.42 19.62
CA ARG A 117 -22.64 -23.93 19.23
C ARG A 117 -22.93 -25.24 19.93
N GLY A 118 -24.15 -25.48 20.30
CA GLY A 118 -24.60 -26.69 20.97
C GLY A 118 -25.02 -26.43 22.41
N PHE A 119 -25.70 -27.43 23.00
CA PHE A 119 -26.27 -27.35 24.33
C PHE A 119 -26.08 -28.68 25.07
N GLY A 120 -26.01 -28.64 26.41
CA GLY A 120 -25.95 -29.81 27.24
C GLY A 120 -24.62 -30.58 27.07
N LYS A 121 -24.70 -31.84 26.66
CA LYS A 121 -23.54 -32.72 26.63
C LYS A 121 -22.54 -32.49 25.48
N THR A 122 -22.91 -31.71 24.46
CA THR A 122 -22.09 -31.58 23.25
C THR A 122 -22.00 -30.11 22.81
N VAL A 123 -20.76 -29.64 22.56
CA VAL A 123 -20.46 -28.30 22.10
C VAL A 123 -19.48 -28.35 20.92
N PHE A 124 -19.76 -27.60 19.89
CA PHE A 124 -18.89 -27.40 18.71
C PHE A 124 -18.26 -26.01 18.76
N VAL A 125 -16.96 -25.95 18.56
CA VAL A 125 -16.20 -24.70 18.52
C VAL A 125 -15.43 -24.64 17.21
N PRO A 126 -15.80 -23.75 16.27
CA PRO A 126 -14.94 -23.46 15.13
C PRO A 126 -13.66 -22.78 15.63
N LEU A 127 -12.52 -23.41 15.40
CA LEU A 127 -11.20 -22.91 15.73
C LEU A 127 -10.54 -22.35 14.49
N ARG A 128 -9.93 -21.19 14.59
CA ARG A 128 -9.23 -20.50 13.50
C ARG A 128 -7.78 -20.23 13.87
N ASP A 129 -6.85 -20.62 13.00
CA ASP A 129 -5.45 -20.21 13.04
C ASP A 129 -5.07 -19.39 11.80
N THR A 130 -3.78 -19.24 11.53
CA THR A 130 -3.27 -18.56 10.33
C THR A 130 -3.47 -19.35 9.04
N THR A 131 -3.71 -20.66 9.15
CA THR A 131 -3.80 -21.61 8.02
C THR A 131 -5.23 -21.97 7.64
N GLY A 132 -6.21 -21.61 8.47
CA GLY A 132 -7.63 -21.82 8.20
C GLY A 132 -8.45 -22.18 9.43
N ASP A 133 -9.58 -22.82 9.19
CA ASP A 133 -10.55 -23.18 10.23
C ASP A 133 -10.59 -24.70 10.42
N LEU A 134 -10.80 -25.18 11.66
CA LEU A 134 -11.06 -26.57 12.00
C LEU A 134 -12.10 -26.63 13.12
N GLN A 135 -12.93 -27.65 13.14
CA GLN A 135 -13.92 -27.82 14.20
C GLN A 135 -13.35 -28.55 15.40
N ILE A 136 -13.58 -28.05 16.60
CA ILE A 136 -13.33 -28.75 17.87
C ILE A 136 -14.66 -29.28 18.39
N TYR A 137 -14.70 -30.56 18.68
CA TYR A 137 -15.85 -31.25 19.25
C TYR A 137 -15.59 -31.53 20.73
N LEU A 138 -16.39 -30.95 21.60
CA LEU A 138 -16.33 -31.02 23.04
C LEU A 138 -17.56 -31.79 23.54
N ASN A 139 -17.35 -32.91 24.16
CA ASN A 139 -18.43 -33.76 24.65
C ASN A 139 -18.10 -34.27 26.05
N VAL A 140 -19.13 -34.33 26.92
CA VAL A 140 -18.97 -34.73 28.33
C VAL A 140 -18.37 -36.15 28.52
N ASP A 141 -18.62 -37.06 27.55
CA ASP A 141 -18.16 -38.44 27.63
C ASP A 141 -16.70 -38.62 27.19
N HIS A 142 -16.08 -37.58 26.59
CA HIS A 142 -14.74 -37.65 25.99
C HIS A 142 -13.77 -36.59 26.55
N LEU A 143 -14.26 -35.42 26.89
CA LEU A 143 -13.47 -34.34 27.47
C LEU A 143 -13.18 -34.63 28.94
N ASP A 144 -12.00 -34.25 29.41
CA ASP A 144 -11.68 -34.30 30.83
C ASP A 144 -12.78 -33.64 31.66
N ALA A 145 -13.14 -34.27 32.78
CA ALA A 145 -14.30 -33.84 33.60
C ALA A 145 -14.12 -32.44 34.17
N ASP A 146 -12.90 -32.07 34.57
CA ASP A 146 -12.60 -30.73 35.08
C ASP A 146 -12.61 -29.68 33.94
N ASP A 147 -12.07 -30.03 32.77
CA ASP A 147 -12.11 -29.14 31.59
C ASP A 147 -13.56 -28.91 31.17
N PHE A 148 -14.42 -29.94 31.20
CA PHE A 148 -15.84 -29.80 30.88
C PHE A 148 -16.60 -28.94 31.90
N ALA A 149 -16.37 -29.19 33.20
CA ALA A 149 -17.12 -28.52 34.26
C ALA A 149 -16.62 -27.09 34.58
N LYS A 150 -15.31 -26.83 34.44
CA LYS A 150 -14.66 -25.61 34.92
C LYS A 150 -14.13 -24.70 33.80
N VAL A 151 -13.63 -25.28 32.68
CA VAL A 151 -13.04 -24.50 31.57
C VAL A 151 -14.07 -24.14 30.51
N LEU A 152 -14.83 -25.13 30.02
CA LEU A 152 -15.80 -24.95 28.95
C LEU A 152 -16.90 -23.91 29.25
N PRO A 153 -17.43 -23.75 30.46
CA PRO A 153 -18.39 -22.70 30.80
C PRO A 153 -17.81 -21.27 30.64
N GLN A 154 -16.50 -21.12 30.82
CA GLN A 154 -15.81 -19.83 30.74
C GLN A 154 -15.42 -19.45 29.29
N LEU A 155 -15.61 -20.36 28.34
CA LEU A 155 -15.27 -20.14 26.94
C LEU A 155 -16.25 -19.18 26.26
N ASP A 156 -15.69 -18.14 25.63
CA ASP A 156 -16.42 -17.19 24.78
C ASP A 156 -15.84 -17.14 23.37
N ALA A 157 -16.62 -16.65 22.41
CA ALA A 157 -16.10 -16.31 21.09
C ALA A 157 -15.04 -15.21 21.20
N GLY A 158 -13.91 -15.44 20.52
CA GLY A 158 -12.74 -14.56 20.57
C GLY A 158 -11.60 -15.11 21.42
N ASP A 159 -11.85 -16.01 22.36
CA ASP A 159 -10.78 -16.62 23.17
C ASP A 159 -9.77 -17.37 22.33
N ILE A 160 -8.52 -17.34 22.74
CA ILE A 160 -7.49 -18.26 22.20
C ILE A 160 -7.50 -19.51 23.03
N ILE A 161 -7.65 -20.65 22.37
CA ILE A 161 -7.74 -21.96 23.02
C ILE A 161 -6.73 -22.93 22.45
N VAL A 162 -6.43 -23.92 23.26
CA VAL A 162 -5.72 -25.13 22.85
C VAL A 162 -6.63 -26.31 23.12
N ALA A 163 -6.69 -27.23 22.16
CA ALA A 163 -7.40 -28.49 22.33
C ALA A 163 -6.49 -29.68 21.96
N GLU A 164 -6.59 -30.76 22.69
CA GLU A 164 -5.90 -32.03 22.40
C GLU A 164 -6.90 -33.13 22.20
N GLY A 165 -6.71 -33.92 21.17
CA GLY A 165 -7.53 -35.10 20.91
C GLY A 165 -7.26 -35.70 19.53
N PRO A 166 -7.85 -36.88 19.26
CA PRO A 166 -7.78 -37.50 17.96
C PRO A 166 -8.70 -36.81 16.94
N ALA A 167 -8.36 -36.93 15.65
CA ALA A 167 -9.20 -36.46 14.56
C ALA A 167 -10.30 -37.47 14.24
N PHE A 168 -11.47 -36.97 13.84
CA PHE A 168 -12.58 -37.77 13.37
C PHE A 168 -13.41 -37.03 12.32
N TRP A 169 -14.15 -37.74 11.49
CA TRP A 169 -15.13 -37.18 10.57
C TRP A 169 -16.53 -37.18 11.20
N THR A 170 -17.18 -36.04 11.24
CA THR A 170 -18.59 -36.00 11.62
C THR A 170 -19.45 -36.71 10.56
N ARG A 171 -20.68 -37.06 10.89
CA ARG A 171 -21.63 -37.65 9.94
C ARG A 171 -21.89 -36.76 8.69
N ARG A 172 -21.64 -35.47 8.81
CA ARG A 172 -21.76 -34.51 7.70
C ARG A 172 -20.46 -34.34 6.90
N GLY A 173 -19.44 -35.12 7.19
CA GLY A 173 -18.15 -35.03 6.51
C GLY A 173 -17.31 -33.81 6.89
N GLU A 174 -17.50 -33.27 8.11
CA GLU A 174 -16.65 -32.20 8.68
C GLU A 174 -15.53 -32.83 9.51
N LEU A 175 -14.27 -32.50 9.17
CA LEU A 175 -13.12 -32.91 9.95
C LEU A 175 -13.09 -32.19 11.29
N SER A 176 -12.97 -32.92 12.38
CA SER A 176 -13.04 -32.35 13.73
C SER A 176 -12.01 -32.99 14.65
N ILE A 177 -11.57 -32.25 15.67
CA ILE A 177 -10.82 -32.83 16.79
C ILE A 177 -11.80 -33.22 17.90
N LEU A 178 -11.82 -34.49 18.27
CA LEU A 178 -12.52 -35.00 19.44
C LEU A 178 -11.68 -34.66 20.67
N ALA A 179 -11.97 -33.51 21.29
CA ALA A 179 -11.13 -33.01 22.37
C ALA A 179 -11.20 -33.89 23.62
N LYS A 180 -10.04 -34.27 24.11
CA LYS A 180 -9.81 -34.90 25.43
C LYS A 180 -9.38 -33.90 26.47
N ARG A 181 -8.71 -32.82 26.07
CA ARG A 181 -8.29 -31.71 26.91
C ARG A 181 -8.60 -30.39 26.25
N LEU A 182 -8.90 -29.34 27.05
CA LEU A 182 -9.21 -28.00 26.63
C LEU A 182 -8.56 -26.99 27.57
N TRP A 183 -7.86 -25.99 27.00
CA TRP A 183 -7.32 -24.86 27.74
C TRP A 183 -7.75 -23.55 27.08
N ILE A 184 -8.14 -22.56 27.89
CA ILE A 184 -8.20 -21.16 27.47
C ILE A 184 -6.84 -20.55 27.80
N THR A 185 -6.11 -20.10 26.78
CA THR A 185 -4.76 -19.55 26.91
C THR A 185 -4.72 -18.05 26.81
N THR A 186 -5.78 -17.45 26.25
CA THR A 186 -5.99 -16.00 26.27
C THR A 186 -7.49 -15.69 26.31
N LYS A 187 -7.93 -15.05 27.35
CA LYS A 187 -9.32 -14.57 27.47
C LYS A 187 -9.52 -13.31 26.64
N SER A 188 -10.41 -13.34 25.66
CA SER A 188 -10.82 -12.19 24.88
C SER A 188 -11.82 -11.36 25.67
N LEU A 189 -11.42 -10.21 26.18
CA LEU A 189 -12.31 -9.35 26.97
C LEU A 189 -13.32 -8.60 26.08
N ARG A 190 -12.88 -8.06 24.94
CA ARG A 190 -13.78 -7.42 23.96
C ARG A 190 -14.43 -8.47 23.06
N PRO A 191 -15.75 -8.41 22.82
CA PRO A 191 -16.40 -9.29 21.87
C PRO A 191 -15.90 -9.04 20.44
N LEU A 192 -15.82 -10.11 19.64
CA LEU A 192 -15.62 -9.96 18.20
C LEU A 192 -16.89 -9.39 17.56
N PRO A 193 -16.77 -8.68 16.43
CA PRO A 193 -17.91 -8.27 15.61
C PRO A 193 -18.78 -9.48 15.23
N ASP A 194 -20.05 -9.25 14.95
CA ASP A 194 -21.00 -10.31 14.59
C ASP A 194 -20.53 -11.10 13.35
N LYS A 195 -20.61 -12.43 13.45
CA LYS A 195 -20.14 -13.38 12.44
C LYS A 195 -20.73 -13.17 11.05
N TRP A 196 -21.94 -12.64 10.98
CA TRP A 196 -22.75 -12.57 9.75
C TRP A 196 -22.51 -11.29 8.94
N HIS A 197 -22.02 -10.23 9.58
CA HIS A 197 -21.86 -8.93 8.95
C HIS A 197 -20.39 -8.48 8.94
N GLY A 198 -19.47 -9.19 9.64
CA GLY A 198 -18.07 -8.78 9.78
C GLY A 198 -17.94 -7.34 10.31
N MET A 199 -16.86 -6.69 9.96
CA MET A 199 -16.72 -5.24 10.13
C MET A 199 -17.17 -4.56 8.84
N THR A 200 -18.43 -4.13 8.78
CA THR A 200 -19.03 -3.45 7.61
C THR A 200 -18.55 -2.01 7.46
N ASP A 201 -18.20 -1.37 8.57
CA ASP A 201 -17.62 -0.04 8.57
C ASP A 201 -16.15 -0.09 8.12
N VAL A 202 -15.89 0.45 6.93
CA VAL A 202 -14.58 0.45 6.29
C VAL A 202 -13.55 1.26 7.11
N GLU A 203 -13.97 2.37 7.72
CA GLU A 203 -13.07 3.19 8.54
C GLU A 203 -12.66 2.46 9.81
N LEU A 204 -13.62 1.83 10.48
CA LEU A 204 -13.34 1.01 11.66
C LEU A 204 -12.41 -0.17 11.35
N ARG A 205 -12.51 -0.79 10.15
CA ARG A 205 -11.57 -1.83 9.69
C ARG A 205 -10.13 -1.33 9.64
N TYR A 206 -9.91 -0.11 9.19
CA TYR A 206 -8.56 0.47 9.15
C TYR A 206 -8.05 0.84 10.53
N ARG A 207 -8.91 1.41 11.40
CA ARG A 207 -8.55 1.79 12.78
C ARG A 207 -8.30 0.59 13.68
N GLN A 208 -9.12 -0.45 13.55
CA GLN A 208 -9.01 -1.69 14.32
C GLN A 208 -8.54 -2.86 13.45
N ARG A 209 -7.48 -2.65 12.67
CA ARG A 209 -6.93 -3.65 11.75
C ARG A 209 -6.67 -5.01 12.42
N TYR A 210 -6.27 -5.03 13.68
CA TYR A 210 -6.08 -6.25 14.45
C TYR A 210 -7.38 -7.06 14.64
N VAL A 211 -8.53 -6.41 14.71
CA VAL A 211 -9.84 -7.08 14.72
C VAL A 211 -10.20 -7.57 13.32
N ASP A 212 -10.05 -6.73 12.30
CA ASP A 212 -10.30 -7.06 10.90
C ASP A 212 -9.48 -8.30 10.48
N LEU A 213 -8.18 -8.32 10.77
CA LEU A 213 -7.32 -9.49 10.54
C LEU A 213 -7.77 -10.74 11.30
N ALA A 214 -8.37 -10.61 12.49
CA ALA A 214 -8.84 -11.74 13.28
C ALA A 214 -10.11 -12.39 12.69
N VAL A 215 -10.99 -11.57 12.10
CA VAL A 215 -12.31 -12.05 11.63
C VAL A 215 -12.40 -12.26 10.12
N SER A 216 -11.58 -11.55 9.31
CA SER A 216 -11.62 -11.52 7.84
C SER A 216 -10.43 -12.27 7.23
N PRO A 217 -10.58 -13.54 6.83
CA PRO A 217 -9.49 -14.30 6.18
C PRO A 217 -9.00 -13.67 4.88
N GLU A 218 -9.89 -13.06 4.11
CA GLU A 218 -9.61 -12.38 2.85
C GLU A 218 -8.64 -11.20 3.05
N VAL A 219 -8.78 -10.46 4.15
CA VAL A 219 -7.85 -9.36 4.48
C VAL A 219 -6.46 -9.91 4.82
N ARG A 220 -6.39 -11.02 5.54
CA ARG A 220 -5.10 -11.69 5.79
C ARG A 220 -4.43 -12.18 4.51
N ASP A 221 -5.22 -12.63 3.53
CA ASP A 221 -4.71 -13.09 2.24
C ASP A 221 -4.05 -11.95 1.46
N VAL A 222 -4.62 -10.74 1.47
CA VAL A 222 -3.99 -9.55 0.88
C VAL A 222 -2.57 -9.32 1.42
N PHE A 223 -2.40 -9.39 2.75
CA PHE A 223 -1.08 -9.17 3.35
C PHE A 223 -0.10 -10.34 3.14
N ARG A 224 -0.59 -11.57 3.01
CA ARG A 224 0.24 -12.70 2.57
C ARG A 224 0.74 -12.49 1.15
N LYS A 225 -0.16 -12.14 0.23
CA LYS A 225 0.19 -11.82 -1.16
C LYS A 225 1.16 -10.65 -1.24
N ARG A 226 0.97 -9.60 -0.43
CA ARG A 226 1.95 -8.51 -0.32
C ARG A 226 3.35 -9.02 0.03
N SER A 227 3.46 -9.90 1.01
CA SER A 227 4.75 -10.50 1.39
C SER A 227 5.33 -11.36 0.26
N GLN A 228 4.50 -12.13 -0.45
CA GLN A 228 4.90 -12.91 -1.62
C GLN A 228 5.43 -12.03 -2.73
N ILE A 229 4.73 -10.93 -3.05
CA ILE A 229 5.15 -9.95 -4.06
C ILE A 229 6.53 -9.39 -3.73
N ILE A 230 6.75 -8.92 -2.50
CA ILE A 230 8.03 -8.35 -2.07
C ILE A 230 9.15 -9.41 -2.14
N THR A 231 8.88 -10.64 -1.71
CA THR A 231 9.85 -11.75 -1.83
C THR A 231 10.12 -12.10 -3.29
N GLY A 232 9.08 -12.09 -4.14
CA GLY A 232 9.21 -12.33 -5.58
C GLY A 232 10.07 -11.27 -6.27
N ILE A 233 9.89 -9.98 -5.93
CA ILE A 233 10.72 -8.88 -6.43
C ILE A 233 12.20 -9.12 -6.08
N ARG A 234 12.50 -9.42 -4.82
CA ARG A 234 13.88 -9.71 -4.38
C ARG A 234 14.48 -10.86 -5.17
N ARG A 235 13.78 -11.99 -5.24
CA ARG A 235 14.25 -13.17 -5.99
C ARG A 235 14.49 -12.85 -7.47
N PHE A 236 13.63 -12.06 -8.10
CA PHE A 236 13.73 -11.66 -9.50
C PHE A 236 14.97 -10.79 -9.75
N LEU A 237 15.23 -9.81 -8.89
CA LEU A 237 16.36 -8.89 -8.99
C LEU A 237 17.69 -9.56 -8.61
N ASP A 238 17.72 -10.36 -7.54
CA ASP A 238 18.91 -11.12 -7.11
C ASP A 238 19.38 -12.07 -8.22
N ALA A 239 18.43 -12.77 -8.89
CA ALA A 239 18.75 -13.63 -10.03
C ALA A 239 19.39 -12.89 -11.21
N ARG A 240 19.15 -11.57 -11.31
CA ARG A 240 19.73 -10.66 -12.32
C ARG A 240 20.94 -9.88 -11.78
N ARG A 241 21.48 -10.30 -10.62
CA ARG A 241 22.68 -9.74 -9.98
C ARG A 241 22.55 -8.28 -9.56
N PHE A 242 21.32 -7.84 -9.22
CA PHE A 242 21.15 -6.60 -8.50
C PHE A 242 21.53 -6.80 -7.03
N LEU A 243 22.16 -5.81 -6.42
CA LEU A 243 22.52 -5.79 -5.01
C LEU A 243 21.44 -4.99 -4.26
N GLU A 244 20.80 -5.62 -3.27
CA GLU A 244 19.92 -4.88 -2.34
C GLU A 244 20.78 -4.04 -1.39
N VAL A 245 20.46 -2.77 -1.25
CA VAL A 245 21.19 -1.81 -0.43
C VAL A 245 20.23 -1.03 0.46
N GLU A 246 20.77 -0.39 1.49
CA GLU A 246 20.05 0.55 2.36
C GLU A 246 20.74 1.91 2.30
N THR A 247 19.96 2.96 2.08
CA THR A 247 20.42 4.35 2.10
C THR A 247 19.73 5.15 3.20
N PRO A 248 20.22 6.32 3.60
CA PRO A 248 19.64 7.09 4.70
C PRO A 248 18.15 7.42 4.47
N MET A 249 17.33 7.29 5.52
CA MET A 249 15.95 7.78 5.55
C MET A 249 15.85 9.25 5.95
N MET A 250 16.83 9.77 6.64
CA MET A 250 16.92 11.19 7.04
C MET A 250 17.94 11.88 6.17
N HIS A 251 17.51 12.87 5.41
CA HIS A 251 18.33 13.61 4.47
C HIS A 251 18.56 15.05 4.95
N PRO A 252 19.79 15.59 4.78
CA PRO A 252 20.05 17.00 5.07
C PRO A 252 19.51 17.93 3.97
N ILE A 253 19.29 17.40 2.77
CA ILE A 253 18.84 18.14 1.57
C ILE A 253 17.65 17.38 0.94
N ILE A 254 16.67 18.13 0.46
CA ILE A 254 15.49 17.56 -0.22
C ILE A 254 15.87 17.27 -1.67
N GLY A 255 15.75 16.00 -2.11
CA GLY A 255 16.08 15.63 -3.49
C GLY A 255 15.52 14.29 -3.91
N GLY A 256 15.67 13.97 -5.21
CA GLY A 256 15.25 12.72 -5.83
C GLY A 256 13.80 12.69 -6.32
N ALA A 257 12.95 13.64 -5.93
CA ALA A 257 11.59 13.81 -6.44
C ALA A 257 11.09 15.22 -6.14
N ALA A 258 10.00 15.64 -6.80
CA ALA A 258 9.29 16.87 -6.49
C ALA A 258 8.12 16.53 -5.54
N ALA A 259 8.29 16.78 -4.23
CA ALA A 259 7.27 16.54 -3.21
C ALA A 259 7.57 17.35 -1.94
N ARG A 260 6.57 17.53 -1.09
CA ARG A 260 6.76 18.21 0.20
C ARG A 260 7.32 17.24 1.23
N PRO A 261 8.45 17.54 1.91
CA PRO A 261 9.04 16.68 2.91
C PRO A 261 8.38 16.82 4.29
N PHE A 262 8.51 15.79 5.13
CA PHE A 262 8.42 15.93 6.59
C PHE A 262 9.76 16.40 7.14
N ARG A 263 9.73 17.32 8.10
CA ARG A 263 10.90 17.87 8.78
C ARG A 263 11.07 17.25 10.16
N THR A 264 12.33 17.04 10.57
CA THR A 264 12.70 16.61 11.90
C THR A 264 13.98 17.35 12.33
N HIS A 265 14.38 17.23 13.61
CA HIS A 265 15.55 17.92 14.15
C HIS A 265 16.43 16.95 14.93
N HIS A 266 17.73 16.96 14.67
CA HIS A 266 18.72 16.19 15.39
C HIS A 266 19.29 17.02 16.55
N ASN A 267 18.77 16.82 17.76
CA ASN A 267 19.05 17.66 18.94
C ASN A 267 20.54 17.82 19.28
N THR A 268 21.34 16.75 19.15
CA THR A 268 22.78 16.79 19.54
C THR A 268 23.63 17.55 18.53
N LEU A 269 23.28 17.49 17.24
CA LEU A 269 24.01 18.18 16.19
C LEU A 269 23.41 19.55 15.87
N ASP A 270 22.29 19.91 16.50
CA ASP A 270 21.50 21.12 16.17
C ASP A 270 21.28 21.26 14.66
N LEU A 271 20.78 20.17 14.04
CA LEU A 271 20.66 20.04 12.60
C LEU A 271 19.23 19.66 12.20
N ASP A 272 18.63 20.45 11.31
CA ASP A 272 17.37 20.10 10.69
C ASP A 272 17.59 19.03 9.61
N LEU A 273 16.73 18.02 9.61
CA LEU A 273 16.73 16.92 8.65
C LEU A 273 15.33 16.75 8.06
N TYR A 274 15.27 16.07 6.94
CA TYR A 274 14.04 15.74 6.24
C TYR A 274 13.90 14.22 6.13
N LEU A 275 12.68 13.70 6.32
CA LEU A 275 12.39 12.33 5.90
C LEU A 275 12.41 12.28 4.38
N ARG A 276 13.12 11.32 3.81
CA ARG A 276 13.34 11.20 2.35
C ARG A 276 12.04 11.14 1.58
N ILE A 277 11.99 11.82 0.47
CA ILE A 277 10.92 11.72 -0.53
C ILE A 277 11.23 10.67 -1.59
N ALA A 278 12.51 10.35 -1.81
CA ALA A 278 13.06 9.31 -2.67
C ALA A 278 14.53 9.02 -2.28
N PRO A 279 15.07 7.80 -2.45
CA PRO A 279 16.49 7.47 -2.25
C PRO A 279 17.37 7.75 -3.47
N GLU A 280 16.81 8.20 -4.59
CA GLU A 280 17.40 8.31 -5.92
C GLU A 280 18.83 8.84 -5.93
N LEU A 281 19.09 10.02 -5.35
CA LEU A 281 20.42 10.65 -5.40
C LEU A 281 21.47 9.84 -4.64
N TYR A 282 21.09 9.08 -3.60
CA TYR A 282 22.02 8.18 -2.90
C TYR A 282 22.30 6.92 -3.72
N LEU A 283 21.29 6.33 -4.36
CA LEU A 283 21.49 5.15 -5.21
C LEU A 283 22.36 5.47 -6.42
N LYS A 284 22.19 6.64 -7.04
CA LYS A 284 23.09 7.13 -8.11
C LYS A 284 24.54 7.32 -7.64
N ARG A 285 24.77 7.79 -6.41
CA ARG A 285 26.12 7.85 -5.82
C ARG A 285 26.76 6.46 -5.68
N LEU A 286 25.95 5.41 -5.45
CA LEU A 286 26.46 4.04 -5.44
C LEU A 286 26.87 3.57 -6.85
N VAL A 287 26.13 3.99 -7.88
CA VAL A 287 26.49 3.74 -9.29
C VAL A 287 27.81 4.45 -9.64
N VAL A 288 27.99 5.70 -9.22
CA VAL A 288 29.28 6.41 -9.32
C VAL A 288 30.39 5.63 -8.58
N GLY A 289 30.08 5.05 -7.43
CA GLY A 289 30.98 4.23 -6.62
C GLY A 289 31.34 2.87 -7.22
N GLY A 290 30.76 2.50 -8.39
CA GLY A 290 31.08 1.28 -9.13
C GLY A 290 30.13 0.11 -8.91
N PHE A 291 29.02 0.29 -8.21
CA PHE A 291 27.96 -0.72 -8.17
C PHE A 291 27.12 -0.64 -9.45
N GLU A 292 27.28 -1.63 -10.33
CA GLU A 292 26.61 -1.61 -11.65
C GLU A 292 25.10 -1.86 -11.57
N ARG A 293 24.61 -2.56 -10.55
CA ARG A 293 23.19 -2.89 -10.36
C ARG A 293 22.85 -2.84 -8.90
N VAL A 294 22.01 -1.88 -8.52
CA VAL A 294 21.57 -1.72 -7.13
C VAL A 294 20.06 -1.56 -7.08
N TYR A 295 19.45 -1.99 -5.98
CA TYR A 295 18.06 -1.70 -5.69
C TYR A 295 17.84 -1.51 -4.20
N GLU A 296 16.79 -0.79 -3.85
CA GLU A 296 16.31 -0.62 -2.49
C GLU A 296 14.79 -0.77 -2.44
N ILE A 297 14.28 -1.63 -1.56
CA ILE A 297 12.86 -1.67 -1.21
C ILE A 297 12.70 -0.90 0.09
N ASN A 298 12.03 0.25 0.04
CA ASN A 298 12.11 1.20 1.13
C ASN A 298 10.80 1.95 1.40
N ARG A 299 10.79 2.70 2.51
CA ARG A 299 9.77 3.68 2.84
C ARG A 299 10.20 5.07 2.37
N ASN A 300 9.28 5.73 1.67
CA ASN A 300 9.37 7.13 1.32
C ASN A 300 8.23 7.91 1.98
N PHE A 301 8.44 9.20 2.17
CA PHE A 301 7.58 10.08 2.95
C PHE A 301 7.26 11.33 2.14
N ARG A 302 5.98 11.58 1.88
CA ARG A 302 5.50 12.79 1.20
C ARG A 302 4.42 13.45 2.03
N ASN A 303 4.62 14.70 2.43
CA ASN A 303 3.70 15.46 3.27
C ASN A 303 2.56 16.05 2.43
N GLU A 304 1.74 15.15 1.90
CA GLU A 304 0.64 15.42 0.99
C GLU A 304 -0.70 14.98 1.58
N GLY A 305 -1.78 15.22 0.85
CA GLY A 305 -3.12 14.86 1.27
C GLY A 305 -3.37 13.35 1.30
N LEU A 306 -4.24 12.90 2.20
CA LEU A 306 -4.71 11.51 2.25
C LEU A 306 -5.78 11.27 1.19
N SER A 307 -5.61 10.21 0.37
CA SER A 307 -6.60 9.80 -0.63
C SER A 307 -6.73 8.28 -0.70
N ARG A 308 -7.52 7.77 -1.64
CA ARG A 308 -7.58 6.33 -1.94
C ARG A 308 -6.28 5.81 -2.59
N GLN A 309 -5.45 6.71 -3.14
CA GLN A 309 -4.23 6.38 -3.86
C GLN A 309 -2.96 6.84 -3.13
N HIS A 310 -3.07 7.72 -2.14
CA HIS A 310 -1.94 8.34 -1.45
C HIS A 310 -2.00 8.14 0.05
N ASN A 311 -0.88 7.70 0.61
CA ASN A 311 -0.60 7.66 2.04
C ASN A 311 0.74 8.37 2.27
N PRO A 312 0.88 9.20 3.32
CA PRO A 312 2.10 9.99 3.53
C PRO A 312 3.38 9.18 3.68
N GLU A 313 3.25 7.93 4.11
CA GLU A 313 4.29 6.93 4.19
C GLU A 313 3.90 5.76 3.28
N PHE A 314 4.75 5.41 2.32
CA PHE A 314 4.47 4.36 1.34
C PHE A 314 5.73 3.59 0.97
N THR A 315 5.57 2.43 0.35
CA THR A 315 6.68 1.55 -0.03
C THR A 315 6.95 1.67 -1.53
N MET A 316 8.22 1.91 -1.87
CA MET A 316 8.73 1.86 -3.25
C MET A 316 9.83 0.81 -3.40
N LEU A 317 9.95 0.29 -4.60
CA LEU A 317 11.19 -0.27 -5.13
C LEU A 317 11.85 0.84 -5.96
N GLU A 318 13.12 1.10 -5.72
CA GLU A 318 13.96 1.85 -6.67
C GLU A 318 15.16 1.00 -7.07
N LEU A 319 15.45 0.98 -8.36
CA LEU A 319 16.56 0.22 -8.94
C LEU A 319 17.32 1.05 -9.98
N TYR A 320 18.63 0.79 -10.08
CA TYR A 320 19.53 1.46 -11.03
C TYR A 320 20.45 0.44 -11.68
N GLN A 321 20.62 0.56 -13.00
CA GLN A 321 21.49 -0.32 -13.76
C GLN A 321 22.42 0.51 -14.65
N ALA A 322 23.72 0.35 -14.46
CA ALA A 322 24.75 0.89 -15.35
C ALA A 322 24.70 0.22 -16.72
N TYR A 323 25.08 0.97 -17.75
CA TYR A 323 25.14 0.53 -19.15
C TYR A 323 23.79 0.07 -19.70
N ALA A 324 22.70 0.60 -19.16
CA ALA A 324 21.34 0.37 -19.61
C ALA A 324 20.69 1.69 -20.04
N VAL A 325 19.61 1.58 -20.79
CA VAL A 325 18.74 2.70 -21.18
C VAL A 325 17.29 2.44 -20.71
N HIS A 326 16.46 3.47 -20.72
CA HIS A 326 15.07 3.40 -20.24
C HIS A 326 14.26 2.25 -20.87
N THR A 327 14.52 1.90 -22.15
CA THR A 327 13.81 0.79 -22.82
C THR A 327 14.18 -0.59 -22.28
N ASP A 328 15.39 -0.75 -21.72
CA ASP A 328 15.79 -1.99 -21.05
C ASP A 328 14.99 -2.19 -19.75
N LEU A 329 14.75 -1.09 -19.02
CA LEU A 329 13.93 -1.13 -17.80
C LEU A 329 12.45 -1.37 -18.12
N MET A 330 11.92 -0.84 -19.22
CA MET A 330 10.56 -1.18 -19.66
C MET A 330 10.42 -2.70 -19.88
N ALA A 331 11.39 -3.34 -20.52
CA ALA A 331 11.38 -4.79 -20.70
C ALA A 331 11.52 -5.54 -19.36
N LEU A 332 12.40 -5.08 -18.47
CA LEU A 332 12.57 -5.65 -17.13
C LEU A 332 11.25 -5.59 -16.32
N THR A 333 10.54 -4.47 -16.43
CA THR A 333 9.25 -4.25 -15.73
C THR A 333 8.15 -5.17 -16.27
N GLU A 334 8.07 -5.35 -17.61
CA GLU A 334 7.15 -6.32 -18.23
C GLU A 334 7.41 -7.73 -17.68
N GLU A 335 8.68 -8.18 -17.67
CA GLU A 335 9.06 -9.50 -17.16
C GLU A 335 8.70 -9.66 -15.67
N LEU A 336 9.07 -8.68 -14.83
CA LEU A 336 8.80 -8.69 -13.39
C LEU A 336 7.30 -8.81 -13.09
N PHE A 337 6.49 -7.97 -13.73
CA PHE A 337 5.05 -7.94 -13.45
C PHE A 337 4.34 -9.22 -13.91
N VAL A 338 4.74 -9.77 -15.05
CA VAL A 338 4.23 -11.06 -15.54
C VAL A 338 4.58 -12.21 -14.60
N GLU A 339 5.84 -12.26 -14.11
CA GLU A 339 6.27 -13.30 -13.17
C GLU A 339 5.46 -13.21 -11.86
N LEU A 340 5.35 -12.01 -11.29
CA LEU A 340 4.60 -11.78 -10.06
C LEU A 340 3.10 -12.07 -10.24
N ALA A 341 2.50 -11.67 -11.35
CA ALA A 341 1.10 -11.95 -11.62
C ALA A 341 0.83 -13.46 -11.68
N ARG A 342 1.64 -14.22 -12.41
CA ARG A 342 1.52 -15.68 -12.48
C ARG A 342 1.67 -16.34 -11.11
N GLU A 343 2.63 -15.89 -10.31
CA GLU A 343 2.87 -16.45 -8.97
C GLU A 343 1.74 -16.15 -7.99
N VAL A 344 1.21 -14.93 -8.00
CA VAL A 344 0.27 -14.45 -6.97
C VAL A 344 -1.18 -14.70 -7.35
N THR A 345 -1.52 -14.62 -8.64
CA THR A 345 -2.90 -14.74 -9.13
C THR A 345 -3.16 -16.00 -9.97
N GLY A 346 -2.10 -16.69 -10.39
CA GLY A 346 -2.17 -17.88 -11.24
C GLY A 346 -2.25 -17.59 -12.74
N GLY A 347 -2.18 -16.32 -13.16
CA GLY A 347 -2.26 -15.91 -14.56
C GLY A 347 -1.84 -14.47 -14.79
N THR A 348 -2.04 -13.96 -16.02
CA THR A 348 -1.70 -12.57 -16.38
C THR A 348 -2.93 -11.65 -16.42
N ARG A 349 -4.14 -12.19 -16.36
CA ARG A 349 -5.36 -11.40 -16.30
C ARG A 349 -5.77 -11.17 -14.86
N VAL A 350 -5.84 -9.91 -14.46
CA VAL A 350 -6.10 -9.49 -13.08
C VAL A 350 -7.30 -8.54 -13.06
N PRO A 351 -8.39 -8.87 -12.33
CA PRO A 351 -9.49 -7.95 -12.13
C PRO A 351 -9.07 -6.86 -11.13
N TRP A 352 -9.22 -5.60 -11.52
CA TRP A 352 -8.93 -4.47 -10.66
C TRP A 352 -10.00 -3.38 -10.78
N ASP A 353 -10.68 -3.06 -9.67
CA ASP A 353 -11.70 -2.01 -9.56
C ASP A 353 -12.80 -2.11 -10.66
N GLY A 354 -13.22 -3.38 -10.94
CA GLY A 354 -14.26 -3.70 -11.93
C GLY A 354 -13.77 -3.78 -13.38
N VAL A 355 -12.46 -3.65 -13.64
CA VAL A 355 -11.87 -3.76 -14.97
C VAL A 355 -10.89 -4.93 -15.03
N ASP A 356 -10.96 -5.73 -16.10
CA ASP A 356 -9.97 -6.76 -16.37
C ASP A 356 -8.71 -6.16 -16.98
N ILE A 357 -7.59 -6.26 -16.25
CA ILE A 357 -6.27 -5.82 -16.69
C ILE A 357 -5.51 -7.03 -17.25
N GLU A 358 -5.04 -6.93 -18.48
CA GLU A 358 -4.20 -7.95 -19.11
C GLU A 358 -2.73 -7.57 -19.01
N LEU A 359 -1.96 -8.33 -18.24
CA LEU A 359 -0.53 -8.11 -18.02
C LEU A 359 0.37 -8.90 -18.99
N ALA A 360 -0.22 -9.70 -19.91
CA ALA A 360 0.60 -10.35 -20.94
C ALA A 360 1.22 -9.31 -21.89
N PRO A 361 2.54 -9.35 -22.14
CA PRO A 361 3.19 -8.45 -23.09
C PRO A 361 2.86 -8.81 -24.55
N PRO A 362 3.11 -7.90 -25.52
CA PRO A 362 3.73 -6.60 -25.32
C PRO A 362 2.76 -5.54 -24.83
N TRP A 363 3.18 -4.70 -23.89
CA TRP A 363 2.39 -3.58 -23.45
C TRP A 363 2.45 -2.42 -24.45
N ARG A 364 1.41 -1.59 -24.47
CA ARG A 364 1.36 -0.41 -25.33
C ARG A 364 2.48 0.56 -24.96
N ARG A 365 3.14 1.12 -25.98
CA ARG A 365 4.09 2.23 -25.86
C ARG A 365 3.52 3.42 -26.60
N LEU A 366 3.38 4.54 -25.93
CA LEU A 366 2.72 5.73 -26.45
C LEU A 366 3.53 6.97 -26.07
N SER A 367 3.87 7.82 -27.03
CA SER A 367 4.49 9.10 -26.69
C SER A 367 3.46 10.04 -26.06
N ILE A 368 3.92 10.97 -25.22
CA ILE A 368 3.02 11.96 -24.60
C ILE A 368 2.26 12.77 -25.68
N ARG A 369 2.92 13.08 -26.80
CA ARG A 369 2.30 13.76 -27.95
C ARG A 369 1.19 12.92 -28.57
N ASP A 370 1.44 11.63 -28.74
CA ASP A 370 0.43 10.71 -29.27
C ASP A 370 -0.72 10.50 -28.29
N ALA A 371 -0.44 10.45 -26.98
CA ALA A 371 -1.47 10.36 -25.96
C ALA A 371 -2.42 11.58 -26.01
N VAL A 372 -1.88 12.78 -26.10
CA VAL A 372 -2.69 14.01 -26.25
C VAL A 372 -3.50 13.99 -27.54
N ARG A 373 -2.94 13.48 -28.65
CA ARG A 373 -3.65 13.37 -29.92
C ARG A 373 -4.73 12.30 -29.89
N GLU A 374 -4.39 11.07 -29.52
CA GLU A 374 -5.26 9.90 -29.66
C GLU A 374 -6.30 9.80 -28.53
N LEU A 375 -5.86 10.03 -27.31
CA LEU A 375 -6.71 9.96 -26.12
C LEU A 375 -7.27 11.31 -25.72
N GLY A 376 -6.47 12.36 -25.81
CA GLY A 376 -6.91 13.73 -25.54
C GLY A 376 -7.85 14.30 -26.60
N GLY A 377 -7.77 13.80 -27.85
CA GLY A 377 -8.59 14.26 -28.96
C GLY A 377 -8.14 15.59 -29.56
N ILE A 378 -6.88 15.99 -29.33
CA ILE A 378 -6.33 17.27 -29.81
C ILE A 378 -5.48 17.00 -31.06
N ALA A 379 -6.01 17.37 -32.23
CA ALA A 379 -5.36 17.09 -33.53
C ALA A 379 -3.97 17.73 -33.66
N GLU A 380 -3.79 18.97 -33.18
CA GLU A 380 -2.53 19.71 -33.22
C GLU A 380 -1.63 19.44 -31.99
N ALA A 381 -1.59 18.21 -31.49
CA ALA A 381 -0.84 17.85 -30.29
C ALA A 381 0.66 18.21 -30.35
N GLY A 382 1.30 18.12 -31.54
CA GLY A 382 2.68 18.55 -31.71
C GLY A 382 2.88 20.04 -31.38
N ARG A 383 1.98 20.88 -31.82
CA ARG A 383 2.03 22.33 -31.58
C ARG A 383 1.91 22.71 -30.11
N ILE A 384 1.22 21.90 -29.30
CA ILE A 384 1.13 22.11 -27.84
C ILE A 384 2.52 22.12 -27.20
N PHE A 385 3.43 21.26 -27.66
CA PHE A 385 4.79 21.14 -27.10
C PHE A 385 5.80 22.10 -27.74
N GLU A 386 5.37 22.93 -28.70
CA GLU A 386 6.22 23.88 -29.43
C GLU A 386 5.82 25.35 -29.19
N ASP A 387 4.53 25.61 -29.07
CA ASP A 387 3.94 26.96 -28.95
C ASP A 387 3.30 27.15 -27.57
N PRO A 388 3.96 27.85 -26.61
CA PRO A 388 3.43 28.05 -25.28
C PRO A 388 2.14 28.86 -25.22
N VAL A 389 1.86 29.74 -26.22
CA VAL A 389 0.60 30.48 -26.28
C VAL A 389 -0.54 29.52 -26.64
N PHE A 390 -0.33 28.69 -27.65
CA PHE A 390 -1.30 27.67 -28.03
C PHE A 390 -1.51 26.64 -26.92
N ALA A 391 -0.44 26.21 -26.26
CA ALA A 391 -0.50 25.30 -25.12
C ALA A 391 -1.30 25.84 -23.93
N ALA A 392 -1.14 27.15 -23.64
CA ALA A 392 -1.90 27.81 -22.57
C ALA A 392 -3.40 27.83 -22.85
N GLU A 393 -3.80 28.16 -24.09
CA GLU A 393 -5.21 28.09 -24.48
C GLU A 393 -5.77 26.68 -24.42
N ALA A 394 -5.01 25.69 -24.91
CA ALA A 394 -5.39 24.28 -24.85
C ALA A 394 -5.54 23.77 -23.41
N ALA A 395 -4.63 24.15 -22.50
CA ALA A 395 -4.68 23.78 -21.10
C ALA A 395 -5.93 24.34 -20.40
N VAL A 396 -6.22 25.63 -20.58
CA VAL A 396 -7.44 26.21 -20.00
C VAL A 396 -8.71 25.62 -20.62
N ALA A 397 -8.71 25.35 -21.93
CA ALA A 397 -9.83 24.71 -22.61
C ALA A 397 -10.04 23.26 -22.11
N ALA A 398 -8.97 22.57 -21.69
CA ALA A 398 -8.99 21.26 -21.08
C ALA A 398 -9.45 21.26 -19.60
N GLY A 399 -9.65 22.45 -19.01
CA GLY A 399 -10.10 22.61 -17.62
C GLY A 399 -8.99 22.82 -16.60
N VAL A 400 -7.73 22.98 -17.03
CA VAL A 400 -6.64 23.37 -16.13
C VAL A 400 -6.92 24.76 -15.56
N PRO A 401 -6.81 24.98 -14.24
CA PRO A 401 -7.05 26.29 -13.65
C PRO A 401 -6.17 27.38 -14.29
N ALA A 402 -6.76 28.50 -14.67
CA ALA A 402 -6.03 29.59 -15.31
C ALA A 402 -4.86 30.14 -14.46
N ALA A 403 -4.96 30.02 -13.13
CA ALA A 403 -3.88 30.39 -12.22
C ALA A 403 -2.64 29.51 -12.38
N ASP A 404 -2.83 28.20 -12.56
CA ASP A 404 -1.75 27.23 -12.73
C ASP A 404 -1.08 27.40 -14.10
N VAL A 405 -1.88 27.62 -15.15
CA VAL A 405 -1.38 27.93 -16.50
C VAL A 405 -0.55 29.23 -16.49
N LEU A 406 -1.04 30.30 -15.84
CA LEU A 406 -0.31 31.55 -15.70
C LEU A 406 0.99 31.37 -14.90
N HIS A 407 0.97 30.56 -13.86
CA HIS A 407 2.17 30.24 -13.08
C HIS A 407 3.27 29.63 -13.96
N VAL A 408 2.93 28.65 -14.80
CA VAL A 408 3.87 28.03 -15.74
C VAL A 408 4.41 29.03 -16.76
N LEU A 409 3.58 29.95 -17.26
CA LEU A 409 4.03 31.01 -18.18
C LEU A 409 4.97 32.04 -17.52
N LEU A 410 4.87 32.23 -16.21
CA LEU A 410 5.75 33.13 -15.45
C LEU A 410 7.07 32.48 -15.03
N GLU A 411 7.13 31.15 -14.96
CA GLU A 411 8.30 30.41 -14.47
C GLU A 411 9.61 30.72 -15.22
N PRO A 412 9.66 30.79 -16.58
CA PRO A 412 10.89 31.15 -17.31
C PRO A 412 11.36 32.60 -17.08
N LEU A 413 10.51 33.46 -16.59
CA LEU A 413 10.81 34.87 -16.28
C LEU A 413 11.29 35.03 -14.82
N SER A 414 11.26 33.98 -14.01
CA SER A 414 11.62 34.04 -12.58
C SER A 414 13.04 34.55 -12.37
N GLY A 415 13.19 35.51 -11.47
CA GLY A 415 14.47 36.18 -11.20
C GLY A 415 14.67 37.47 -12.03
N THR A 416 13.73 37.83 -12.93
CA THR A 416 13.71 39.14 -13.59
C THR A 416 12.89 40.16 -12.78
N ALA A 417 13.15 41.46 -12.97
CA ALA A 417 12.37 42.52 -12.31
C ALA A 417 10.88 42.46 -12.69
N GLN A 418 10.57 41.97 -13.92
CA GLN A 418 9.22 41.80 -14.42
C GLN A 418 8.46 40.67 -13.71
N ALA A 419 9.13 39.57 -13.39
CA ALA A 419 8.50 38.47 -12.63
C ALA A 419 8.13 38.91 -11.21
N GLY A 420 8.96 39.71 -10.57
CA GLY A 420 8.66 40.27 -9.24
C GLY A 420 7.44 41.20 -9.26
N ALA A 421 7.30 42.04 -10.30
CA ALA A 421 6.16 42.92 -10.48
C ALA A 421 4.87 42.12 -10.83
N ALA A 422 4.97 41.06 -11.63
CA ALA A 422 3.84 40.20 -12.01
C ALA A 422 3.33 39.30 -10.88
N GLN A 423 4.14 39.05 -9.85
CA GLN A 423 3.79 38.22 -8.70
C GLN A 423 3.31 38.99 -7.48
N ALA A 424 3.67 40.27 -7.34
CA ALA A 424 3.41 41.07 -6.15
C ALA A 424 2.55 42.32 -6.42
N GLY A 425 1.54 42.57 -5.59
CA GLY A 425 0.79 43.81 -5.53
C GLY A 425 -0.38 43.92 -6.54
N ALA A 426 -0.84 45.15 -6.76
CA ALA A 426 -2.00 45.47 -7.60
C ALA A 426 -1.80 45.05 -9.09
N ASP A 427 -0.57 45.06 -9.58
CA ASP A 427 -0.22 44.62 -10.94
C ASP A 427 -0.39 43.12 -11.14
N GLY A 428 -0.04 42.32 -10.14
CA GLY A 428 -0.21 40.87 -10.17
C GLY A 428 -1.70 40.43 -10.17
N GLU A 429 -2.53 41.09 -9.40
CA GLU A 429 -3.98 40.82 -9.38
C GLU A 429 -4.64 41.25 -10.70
N SER A 430 -4.20 42.37 -11.30
CA SER A 430 -4.64 42.80 -12.61
C SER A 430 -4.26 41.79 -13.71
N LEU A 431 -3.03 41.26 -13.69
CA LEU A 431 -2.57 40.27 -14.65
C LEU A 431 -3.37 38.94 -14.52
N LYS A 432 -3.62 38.48 -13.31
CA LYS A 432 -4.46 37.30 -13.03
C LYS A 432 -5.90 37.52 -13.55
N ALA A 433 -6.47 38.69 -13.34
CA ALA A 433 -7.80 39.02 -13.81
C ALA A 433 -7.87 39.04 -15.35
N GLN A 434 -6.90 39.68 -16.01
CA GLN A 434 -6.79 39.69 -17.48
C GLN A 434 -6.58 38.27 -18.05
N PHE A 435 -5.77 37.43 -17.40
CA PHE A 435 -5.53 36.05 -17.85
C PHE A 435 -6.76 35.15 -17.66
N LYS A 436 -7.61 35.44 -16.70
CA LYS A 436 -8.90 34.73 -16.53
C LYS A 436 -9.91 35.07 -17.61
N ASP A 437 -9.83 36.28 -18.18
CA ASP A 437 -10.71 36.72 -19.25
C ASP A 437 -10.34 36.04 -20.59
N PRO A 438 -11.23 35.22 -21.20
CA PRO A 438 -10.93 34.51 -22.44
C PRO A 438 -10.56 35.45 -23.62
N ALA A 439 -11.06 36.67 -23.64
CA ALA A 439 -10.76 37.63 -24.69
C ALA A 439 -9.36 38.26 -24.58
N GLN A 440 -8.85 38.38 -23.35
CA GLN A 440 -7.56 39.02 -23.07
C GLN A 440 -6.41 38.01 -22.93
N ARG A 441 -6.72 36.76 -22.53
CA ARG A 441 -5.74 35.69 -22.26
C ARG A 441 -4.70 35.48 -23.35
N PRO A 442 -5.07 35.34 -24.66
CA PRO A 442 -4.08 35.12 -25.71
C PRO A 442 -3.10 36.28 -25.84
N GLY A 443 -3.56 37.52 -25.61
CA GLY A 443 -2.73 38.72 -25.59
C GLY A 443 -1.74 38.71 -24.42
N VAL A 444 -2.22 38.39 -23.23
CA VAL A 444 -1.40 38.28 -22.02
C VAL A 444 -0.34 37.16 -22.19
N ALA A 445 -0.75 35.98 -22.63
CA ALA A 445 0.17 34.87 -22.88
C ALA A 445 1.27 35.24 -23.86
N ARG A 446 0.90 35.88 -24.99
CA ARG A 446 1.86 36.33 -26.00
C ARG A 446 2.83 37.35 -25.43
N GLY A 447 2.33 38.37 -24.70
CA GLY A 447 3.17 39.40 -24.09
C GLY A 447 4.18 38.83 -23.06
N LEU A 448 3.83 37.75 -22.35
CA LEU A 448 4.76 37.03 -21.47
C LEU A 448 5.81 36.24 -22.26
N VAL A 449 5.38 35.50 -23.28
CA VAL A 449 6.27 34.68 -24.14
C VAL A 449 7.27 35.50 -24.94
N GLU A 450 6.89 36.71 -25.33
CA GLU A 450 7.81 37.67 -26.01
C GLU A 450 8.96 38.14 -25.13
N GLN A 451 8.80 38.04 -23.79
CA GLN A 451 9.83 38.43 -22.82
C GLN A 451 10.78 37.27 -22.46
N TYR A 452 10.56 36.08 -22.99
CA TYR A 452 11.41 34.93 -22.66
C TYR A 452 12.85 35.09 -23.13
N PRO A 453 13.84 34.61 -22.34
CA PRO A 453 15.26 34.79 -22.65
C PRO A 453 15.78 33.91 -23.80
N GLY A 454 14.90 33.34 -24.61
CA GLY A 454 15.25 32.54 -25.77
C GLY A 454 14.35 31.32 -26.01
N ASP A 455 14.72 30.51 -27.00
CA ASP A 455 13.90 29.37 -27.43
C ASP A 455 13.82 28.25 -26.39
N ASP A 456 14.85 28.05 -25.56
CA ASP A 456 14.81 27.07 -24.49
C ASP A 456 13.75 27.38 -23.44
N ALA A 457 13.57 28.68 -23.10
CA ALA A 457 12.51 29.13 -22.22
C ALA A 457 11.12 28.87 -22.80
N ARG A 458 10.96 29.08 -24.13
CA ARG A 458 9.71 28.80 -24.85
C ARG A 458 9.38 27.32 -24.85
N ARG A 459 10.36 26.46 -25.16
CA ARG A 459 10.23 25.01 -25.15
C ARG A 459 9.91 24.48 -23.74
N PHE A 460 10.53 25.07 -22.73
CA PHE A 460 10.27 24.73 -21.34
C PHE A 460 8.80 25.00 -20.97
N ALA A 461 8.30 26.21 -21.22
CA ALA A 461 6.92 26.57 -20.93
C ALA A 461 5.92 25.71 -21.74
N ALA A 462 6.16 25.52 -23.04
CA ALA A 462 5.31 24.69 -23.88
C ALA A 462 5.29 23.22 -23.41
N GLY A 463 6.45 22.68 -23.05
CA GLY A 463 6.55 21.32 -22.52
C GLY A 463 5.79 21.14 -21.21
N HIS A 464 5.94 22.06 -20.26
CA HIS A 464 5.21 22.01 -18.99
C HIS A 464 3.69 22.12 -19.20
N LEU A 465 3.23 23.09 -19.99
CA LEU A 465 1.81 23.24 -20.33
C LEU A 465 1.28 22.02 -21.08
N GLY A 466 2.07 21.44 -21.99
CA GLY A 466 1.72 20.23 -22.72
C GLY A 466 1.54 19.02 -21.78
N TYR A 467 2.33 18.93 -20.72
CA TYR A 467 2.15 17.93 -19.68
C TYR A 467 0.83 18.12 -18.92
N LEU A 468 0.49 19.35 -18.53
CA LEU A 468 -0.81 19.65 -17.91
C LEU A 468 -2.00 19.33 -18.82
N VAL A 469 -1.87 19.56 -20.14
CA VAL A 469 -2.88 19.14 -21.12
C VAL A 469 -3.04 17.62 -21.16
N PHE A 470 -1.93 16.87 -21.12
CA PHE A 470 -1.96 15.41 -21.04
C PHE A 470 -2.71 14.93 -19.79
N GLU A 471 -2.36 15.43 -18.60
CA GLU A 471 -3.03 15.06 -17.34
C GLU A 471 -4.54 15.31 -17.42
N ALA A 472 -4.94 16.49 -17.93
CA ALA A 472 -6.33 16.89 -18.00
C ALA A 472 -7.16 16.12 -19.05
N THR A 473 -6.55 15.60 -20.14
CA THR A 473 -7.31 15.09 -21.28
C THR A 473 -7.11 13.60 -21.58
N ALA A 474 -5.95 13.04 -21.24
CA ALA A 474 -5.53 11.72 -21.71
C ALA A 474 -5.26 10.72 -20.58
N GLU A 475 -4.70 11.15 -19.45
CA GLU A 475 -4.27 10.26 -18.36
C GLU A 475 -5.37 9.33 -17.87
N ALA A 476 -6.57 9.86 -17.60
CA ALA A 476 -7.73 9.09 -17.12
C ALA A 476 -8.19 7.99 -18.09
N LYS A 477 -7.69 7.99 -19.33
CA LYS A 477 -8.05 7.01 -20.39
C LYS A 477 -7.01 5.89 -20.55
N LEU A 478 -5.93 5.91 -19.80
CA LEU A 478 -4.88 4.89 -19.79
C LEU A 478 -5.31 3.69 -18.91
N VAL A 479 -6.13 2.81 -19.45
CA VAL A 479 -6.74 1.70 -18.69
C VAL A 479 -5.84 0.46 -18.68
N GLN A 480 -5.44 -0.04 -19.86
CA GLN A 480 -4.54 -1.20 -19.98
C GLN A 480 -3.07 -0.77 -19.80
N PRO A 481 -2.17 -1.70 -19.44
CA PRO A 481 -0.76 -1.39 -19.23
C PRO A 481 -0.19 -0.60 -20.42
N THR A 482 0.25 0.61 -20.15
CA THR A 482 0.76 1.53 -21.17
C THR A 482 2.00 2.25 -20.65
N PHE A 483 3.11 2.10 -21.32
CA PHE A 483 4.26 2.95 -21.13
C PHE A 483 4.04 4.27 -21.88
N LEU A 484 3.90 5.35 -21.14
CA LEU A 484 3.94 6.70 -21.68
C LEU A 484 5.41 7.11 -21.79
N THR A 485 5.83 7.65 -22.93
CA THR A 485 7.23 7.98 -23.23
C THR A 485 7.39 9.40 -23.74
N GLU A 486 8.63 9.85 -23.92
CA GLU A 486 8.97 11.18 -24.45
C GLU A 486 8.40 12.32 -23.56
N PHE A 487 8.75 12.31 -22.28
CA PHE A 487 8.36 13.36 -21.36
C PHE A 487 9.15 14.65 -21.64
N PRO A 488 8.52 15.83 -21.54
CA PRO A 488 9.21 17.10 -21.66
C PRO A 488 10.33 17.28 -20.62
N VAL A 489 11.42 17.92 -21.02
CA VAL A 489 12.54 18.27 -20.10
C VAL A 489 12.06 19.11 -18.92
N ALA A 490 11.06 19.96 -19.12
CA ALA A 490 10.48 20.82 -18.08
C ALA A 490 10.01 20.06 -16.84
N VAL A 491 9.47 18.84 -17.02
CA VAL A 491 8.94 18.00 -15.95
C VAL A 491 9.85 16.80 -15.64
N SER A 492 11.12 16.83 -16.09
CA SER A 492 12.05 15.69 -15.99
C SER A 492 13.45 16.14 -15.55
N PRO A 493 13.63 16.70 -14.34
CA PRO A 493 14.87 17.37 -13.93
C PRO A 493 16.09 16.46 -13.75
N LEU A 494 15.91 15.14 -13.63
CA LEU A 494 16.96 14.15 -13.39
C LEU A 494 17.17 13.19 -14.56
N ALA A 495 16.33 13.31 -15.61
CA ALA A 495 16.36 12.43 -16.77
C ALA A 495 17.24 13.01 -17.91
N ARG A 496 17.94 12.12 -18.63
CA ARG A 496 18.73 12.47 -19.81
C ARG A 496 17.84 13.00 -20.94
N ARG A 497 18.28 14.06 -21.61
CA ARG A 497 17.63 14.54 -22.84
C ARG A 497 17.72 13.49 -23.94
N SER A 498 16.65 13.35 -24.71
CA SER A 498 16.64 12.51 -25.88
C SER A 498 17.56 13.08 -26.97
N GLU A 499 18.36 12.23 -27.60
CA GLU A 499 19.20 12.60 -28.73
C GLU A 499 18.37 12.89 -29.99
N ARG A 500 17.15 12.37 -30.08
CA ARG A 500 16.24 12.56 -31.22
C ARG A 500 15.56 13.90 -31.18
N ASP A 501 15.10 14.32 -30.01
CA ASP A 501 14.43 15.58 -29.79
C ASP A 501 14.82 16.13 -28.41
N PRO A 502 15.77 17.09 -28.33
CA PRO A 502 16.29 17.61 -27.07
C PRO A 502 15.25 18.36 -26.18
N ALA A 503 14.04 18.60 -26.68
CA ALA A 503 12.94 19.14 -25.88
C ALA A 503 12.33 18.08 -24.94
N PHE A 504 12.62 16.79 -25.19
CA PHE A 504 12.10 15.66 -24.45
C PHE A 504 13.23 14.85 -23.78
N CYS A 505 12.85 14.01 -22.83
CA CYS A 505 13.74 13.11 -22.13
C CYS A 505 13.48 11.64 -22.52
N ASP A 506 14.52 10.82 -22.41
CA ASP A 506 14.45 9.36 -22.48
C ASP A 506 13.86 8.83 -21.16
N ARG A 507 12.56 9.03 -20.97
CA ARG A 507 11.78 8.71 -19.77
C ARG A 507 10.50 7.98 -20.13
N PHE A 508 10.06 7.10 -19.26
CA PHE A 508 8.74 6.50 -19.31
C PHE A 508 8.04 6.57 -17.95
N GLU A 509 6.73 6.56 -18.00
CA GLU A 509 5.88 6.19 -16.86
C GLU A 509 4.96 5.04 -17.28
N LEU A 510 4.80 4.07 -16.39
CA LEU A 510 3.86 2.97 -16.59
C LEU A 510 2.52 3.32 -15.96
N PHE A 511 1.50 3.44 -16.79
CA PHE A 511 0.12 3.61 -16.37
C PHE A 511 -0.65 2.30 -16.47
N ILE A 512 -1.39 1.95 -15.41
CA ILE A 512 -2.37 0.86 -15.40
C ILE A 512 -3.60 1.37 -14.66
N HIS A 513 -4.77 1.27 -15.30
CA HIS A 513 -6.05 1.72 -14.75
C HIS A 513 -5.99 3.19 -14.28
N SER A 514 -5.48 4.06 -15.15
CA SER A 514 -5.31 5.51 -14.91
C SER A 514 -4.47 5.84 -13.67
N ARG A 515 -3.54 4.96 -13.32
CA ARG A 515 -2.63 5.15 -12.17
C ARG A 515 -1.21 4.90 -12.63
N GLU A 516 -0.33 5.84 -12.33
CA GLU A 516 1.11 5.64 -12.44
C GLU A 516 1.55 4.54 -11.49
N ILE A 517 2.15 3.47 -12.00
CA ILE A 517 2.65 2.33 -11.24
C ILE A 517 4.16 2.37 -11.14
N ALA A 518 4.84 2.81 -12.20
CA ALA A 518 6.29 2.93 -12.26
C ALA A 518 6.70 4.16 -13.08
N ASN A 519 7.90 4.68 -12.79
CA ASN A 519 8.54 5.80 -13.48
C ASN A 519 10.02 5.48 -13.62
N GLY A 520 10.56 5.57 -14.83
CA GLY A 520 11.95 5.28 -15.09
C GLY A 520 12.51 6.06 -16.27
N PHE A 521 13.83 6.25 -16.29
CA PHE A 521 14.51 7.03 -17.33
C PHE A 521 15.97 6.62 -17.50
N SER A 522 16.53 7.00 -18.66
CA SER A 522 17.97 7.07 -18.82
C SER A 522 18.48 8.24 -17.98
N GLU A 523 19.51 7.98 -17.18
CA GLU A 523 19.98 8.92 -16.15
C GLU A 523 20.77 10.08 -16.77
N LEU A 524 20.53 11.28 -16.28
CA LEU A 524 21.37 12.43 -16.57
C LEU A 524 22.70 12.26 -15.85
N ASN A 525 23.79 12.14 -16.61
CA ASN A 525 25.14 11.96 -16.10
C ASN A 525 26.09 13.11 -16.43
N ASP A 526 25.59 14.16 -17.08
CA ASP A 526 26.33 15.41 -17.34
C ASP A 526 26.21 16.35 -16.12
N PRO A 527 27.33 16.65 -15.39
CA PRO A 527 27.30 17.48 -14.21
C PRO A 527 26.87 18.92 -14.47
N ASP A 528 27.19 19.47 -15.66
CA ASP A 528 26.87 20.86 -15.98
C ASP A 528 25.37 21.02 -16.34
N ASP A 529 24.80 20.07 -17.11
CA ASP A 529 23.35 20.04 -17.36
C ASP A 529 22.59 19.84 -16.02
N GLN A 530 23.07 18.95 -15.15
CA GLN A 530 22.45 18.71 -13.84
C GLN A 530 22.45 19.97 -12.97
N ARG A 531 23.55 20.72 -12.91
CA ARG A 531 23.61 22.00 -12.20
C ARG A 531 22.60 23.00 -12.73
N SER A 532 22.53 23.10 -14.06
CA SER A 532 21.55 24.00 -14.73
C SER A 532 20.12 23.66 -14.34
N ARG A 533 19.79 22.38 -14.27
CA ARG A 533 18.44 21.92 -13.87
C ARG A 533 18.13 22.15 -12.40
N PHE A 534 19.07 21.91 -11.50
CA PHE A 534 18.89 22.27 -10.08
C PHE A 534 18.70 23.78 -9.89
N GLN A 535 19.44 24.60 -10.64
CA GLN A 535 19.24 26.04 -10.60
C GLN A 535 17.85 26.45 -11.10
N ALA A 536 17.31 25.75 -12.12
CA ALA A 536 15.93 25.98 -12.58
C ALA A 536 14.91 25.61 -11.49
N GLN A 537 15.10 24.50 -10.76
CA GLN A 537 14.25 24.11 -9.63
C GLN A 537 14.28 25.17 -8.50
N ILE A 538 15.45 25.71 -8.18
CA ILE A 538 15.57 26.79 -7.16
C ILE A 538 14.83 28.05 -7.63
N ARG A 539 14.93 28.43 -8.92
CA ARG A 539 14.16 29.57 -9.46
C ARG A 539 12.65 29.31 -9.37
N ALA A 540 12.18 28.11 -9.73
CA ALA A 540 10.77 27.74 -9.62
C ALA A 540 10.28 27.80 -8.16
N LYS A 541 11.10 27.34 -7.20
CA LYS A 541 10.82 27.44 -5.76
C LYS A 541 10.69 28.90 -5.31
N ALA A 542 11.61 29.77 -5.74
CA ALA A 542 11.56 31.20 -5.46
C ALA A 542 10.32 31.88 -6.09
N ALA A 543 9.83 31.35 -7.20
CA ALA A 543 8.60 31.79 -7.85
C ALA A 543 7.32 31.24 -7.20
N GLY A 544 7.42 30.42 -6.14
CA GLY A 544 6.28 29.91 -5.37
C GLY A 544 5.86 28.47 -5.71
N ALA A 545 6.63 27.75 -6.54
CA ALA A 545 6.38 26.34 -6.75
C ALA A 545 6.58 25.56 -5.42
N ALA A 546 5.56 24.80 -5.02
CA ALA A 546 5.53 24.12 -3.73
C ALA A 546 6.30 22.77 -3.74
N GLU A 547 6.44 22.18 -4.91
CA GLU A 547 7.02 20.87 -5.12
C GLU A 547 8.26 21.01 -6.00
N THR A 548 9.43 21.19 -5.37
CA THR A 548 10.72 21.37 -6.02
C THR A 548 11.81 20.64 -5.25
N MET A 549 12.92 20.35 -5.92
CA MET A 549 14.13 19.85 -5.30
C MET A 549 15.04 20.99 -4.85
N ASP A 550 15.80 20.75 -3.80
CA ASP A 550 16.89 21.62 -3.41
C ASP A 550 18.16 21.36 -4.24
N TYR A 551 19.09 22.31 -4.20
CA TYR A 551 20.36 22.18 -4.91
C TYR A 551 21.31 21.27 -4.09
N ASP A 552 21.68 20.11 -4.68
CA ASP A 552 22.62 19.16 -4.07
C ASP A 552 23.99 19.25 -4.75
N GLU A 553 24.87 20.07 -4.17
CA GLU A 553 26.24 20.25 -4.68
C GLU A 553 27.08 18.98 -4.53
N ASP A 554 26.86 18.18 -3.49
CA ASP A 554 27.58 16.93 -3.30
C ASP A 554 27.23 15.90 -4.37
N TYR A 555 25.97 15.87 -4.81
CA TYR A 555 25.58 15.06 -5.96
C TYR A 555 26.21 15.54 -7.28
N CYS A 556 26.30 16.86 -7.48
CA CYS A 556 27.00 17.40 -8.65
C CYS A 556 28.48 17.00 -8.66
N ARG A 557 29.15 17.06 -7.50
CA ARG A 557 30.55 16.56 -7.35
C ARG A 557 30.65 15.05 -7.63
N ALA A 558 29.66 14.26 -7.18
CA ALA A 558 29.66 12.84 -7.48
C ALA A 558 29.59 12.60 -9.01
N LEU A 559 28.76 13.36 -9.74
CA LEU A 559 28.74 13.29 -11.21
C LEU A 559 30.07 13.69 -11.86
N GLU A 560 30.82 14.64 -11.29
CA GLU A 560 32.17 15.02 -11.74
C GLU A 560 33.20 13.90 -11.57
N VAL A 561 33.02 13.01 -10.59
CA VAL A 561 33.84 11.79 -10.47
C VAL A 561 33.57 10.84 -11.65
N GLY A 562 32.37 10.88 -12.22
CA GLY A 562 31.96 10.13 -13.39
C GLY A 562 30.94 9.04 -13.06
N MET A 563 29.70 9.27 -13.48
CA MET A 563 28.67 8.23 -13.47
C MET A 563 28.61 7.56 -14.86
N PRO A 564 28.72 6.23 -14.94
CA PRO A 564 28.52 5.55 -16.22
C PRO A 564 27.13 5.82 -16.78
N PRO A 565 26.90 5.71 -18.10
CA PRO A 565 25.55 5.68 -18.63
C PRO A 565 24.72 4.66 -17.88
N ALA A 566 23.58 5.07 -17.35
CA ALA A 566 22.74 4.23 -16.49
C ALA A 566 21.26 4.51 -16.74
N ALA A 567 20.41 3.60 -16.34
CA ALA A 567 18.97 3.81 -16.26
C ALA A 567 18.47 3.45 -14.85
N GLY A 568 17.49 4.21 -14.37
CA GLY A 568 16.87 4.01 -13.08
C GLY A 568 15.35 3.97 -13.17
N GLU A 569 14.72 3.27 -12.24
CA GLU A 569 13.27 3.12 -12.17
C GLU A 569 12.79 3.06 -10.72
N GLY A 570 11.69 3.73 -10.45
CA GLY A 570 10.91 3.60 -9.23
C GLY A 570 9.58 2.90 -9.49
N VAL A 571 9.27 1.87 -8.71
CA VAL A 571 7.99 1.14 -8.76
C VAL A 571 7.24 1.31 -7.44
N GLY A 572 6.00 1.79 -7.51
CA GLY A 572 5.12 1.91 -6.35
C GLY A 572 4.63 0.54 -5.88
N ILE A 573 5.28 -0.06 -4.87
CA ILE A 573 4.92 -1.40 -4.37
C ILE A 573 3.50 -1.45 -3.86
N ASP A 574 3.04 -0.42 -3.16
CA ASP A 574 1.66 -0.41 -2.66
C ASP A 574 0.64 -0.46 -3.81
N ARG A 575 0.88 0.29 -4.90
CA ARG A 575 0.04 0.26 -6.11
C ARG A 575 0.12 -1.08 -6.85
N LEU A 576 1.30 -1.68 -6.95
CA LEU A 576 1.47 -3.03 -7.50
C LEU A 576 0.72 -4.08 -6.68
N VAL A 577 0.75 -3.99 -5.35
CA VAL A 577 -0.03 -4.89 -4.48
C VAL A 577 -1.52 -4.65 -4.66
N MET A 578 -1.99 -3.38 -4.78
CA MET A 578 -3.39 -3.08 -5.09
C MET A 578 -3.83 -3.76 -6.39
N LEU A 579 -3.04 -3.63 -7.45
CA LEU A 579 -3.28 -4.29 -8.74
C LEU A 579 -3.40 -5.81 -8.58
N LEU A 580 -2.36 -6.47 -8.04
CA LEU A 580 -2.30 -7.94 -7.98
C LEU A 580 -3.23 -8.57 -6.94
N THR A 581 -3.83 -7.78 -6.05
CA THR A 581 -4.82 -8.25 -5.07
C THR A 581 -6.23 -7.72 -5.32
N GLY A 582 -6.41 -6.92 -6.38
CA GLY A 582 -7.70 -6.34 -6.74
C GLY A 582 -8.22 -5.29 -5.75
N GLN A 583 -7.34 -4.68 -4.95
CA GLN A 583 -7.77 -3.74 -3.91
C GLN A 583 -7.94 -2.31 -4.49
N PRO A 584 -9.05 -1.62 -4.18
CA PRO A 584 -9.33 -0.30 -4.74
C PRO A 584 -8.62 0.84 -4.02
N SER A 585 -8.10 0.62 -2.82
CA SER A 585 -7.50 1.66 -1.98
C SER A 585 -6.15 1.23 -1.40
N ILE A 586 -5.21 2.17 -1.36
CA ILE A 586 -3.90 1.98 -0.73
C ILE A 586 -4.01 1.58 0.75
N ARG A 587 -5.08 2.00 1.44
CA ARG A 587 -5.35 1.63 2.84
C ARG A 587 -5.67 0.15 3.02
N ASP A 588 -6.12 -0.53 1.97
CA ASP A 588 -6.39 -1.98 2.01
C ASP A 588 -5.11 -2.81 2.01
N VAL A 589 -4.02 -2.26 1.47
CA VAL A 589 -2.73 -2.95 1.31
C VAL A 589 -1.65 -2.48 2.29
N ILE A 590 -1.94 -1.47 3.11
CA ILE A 590 -1.10 -1.03 4.23
C ILE A 590 -1.72 -1.55 5.53
N LEU A 591 -0.91 -2.21 6.40
CA LEU A 591 -1.40 -2.80 7.65
C LEU A 591 -2.03 -1.73 8.55
N PHE A 592 -1.32 -0.63 8.79
CA PHE A 592 -1.76 0.47 9.64
C PHE A 592 -1.62 1.78 8.87
N PRO A 593 -2.60 2.13 8.01
CA PRO A 593 -2.58 3.39 7.28
C PRO A 593 -2.79 4.58 8.23
N LEU A 594 -2.23 5.73 7.86
CA LEU A 594 -2.51 6.95 8.61
C LEU A 594 -3.99 7.34 8.46
N MET A 595 -4.64 7.58 9.59
CA MET A 595 -6.04 7.98 9.65
C MET A 595 -6.16 9.37 10.26
N ARG A 596 -7.19 10.13 9.89
CA ARG A 596 -7.51 11.37 10.58
C ARG A 596 -7.87 11.06 12.04
N PRO A 597 -7.52 11.91 13.00
CA PRO A 597 -8.02 11.78 14.37
C PRO A 597 -9.56 11.73 14.40
N GLU A 598 -10.12 11.01 15.40
CA GLU A 598 -11.56 10.99 15.70
C GLU A 598 -12.02 12.31 16.30
#